data_47dd7f312f00ee80a46d5124df48a679
#
_entry.id   47dd7f312f00ee80a46d5124df48a679
#
_cell.length_a   1.000
_cell.length_b   1.000
_cell.length_c   1.000
_cell.angle_alpha   90.00
_cell.angle_beta   90.00
_cell.angle_gamma   90.00
#
_symmetry.space_group_name_H-M   'P 1'
#
loop_
_entity.id
_entity.type
_entity.pdbx_description
1 polymer ?
#
loop_
_entity_poly.entity_id
_entity_poly.type
_entity_poly.pdbx_seq_one_letter_code
_entity_poly.pdbx_strand_id
1 'polypeptide(L)'
;MSASEALASRLRVGKERRGLLAAARLAVEEARVYQRAGDYRSATVRALRAKELTAQVRDHAATAVARYADPDTVARWRRWKEETIAWSKREGRAAIVVFKEAHLLTLYVRGAPAGTYAIDLGFNWTADKLHEGDGATPEGRYRVVARMGRTGSIYYKALLLDYPNADDRAEFARARRNGDLPAAARIGGLIEIHGGGGRNQDWTTGCVAVANGDMDELFDRVGVGTPVTIVGSDDYGAIAEFATEQRTAAAGRRP
;
A
#
# COMPACT_ATOMS: atom_id res chain seq x y z
N MET A 1 16.95 4.66 17.64
CA MET A 1 16.18 4.06 16.53
C MET A 1 17.13 3.91 15.34
N SER A 2 17.24 2.71 14.75
CA SER A 2 18.07 2.56 13.54
C SER A 2 17.37 3.20 12.34
N ALA A 3 18.13 3.56 11.29
CA ALA A 3 17.56 4.10 10.06
C ALA A 3 16.50 3.17 9.46
N SER A 4 16.71 1.85 9.57
CA SER A 4 15.73 0.82 9.14
C SER A 4 14.44 0.84 9.97
N GLU A 5 14.51 1.15 11.25
CA GLU A 5 13.32 1.26 12.12
C GLU A 5 12.52 2.53 11.85
N ALA A 6 13.20 3.65 11.59
CA ALA A 6 12.55 4.89 11.19
C ALA A 6 11.83 4.73 9.84
N LEU A 7 12.46 4.04 8.89
CA LEU A 7 11.86 3.71 7.59
C LEU A 7 10.66 2.78 7.73
N ALA A 8 10.80 1.71 8.50
CA ALA A 8 9.73 0.75 8.76
C ALA A 8 8.52 1.41 9.45
N SER A 9 8.76 2.37 10.34
CA SER A 9 7.71 3.16 10.98
C SER A 9 6.97 4.07 9.99
N ARG A 10 7.71 4.77 9.12
CA ARG A 10 7.12 5.65 8.09
C ARG A 10 6.32 4.86 7.04
N LEU A 11 6.83 3.71 6.60
CA LEU A 11 6.16 2.86 5.61
C LEU A 11 5.03 2.00 6.20
N ARG A 12 4.65 2.18 7.48
CA ARG A 12 3.64 1.34 8.16
C ARG A 12 3.79 -0.14 7.77
N VAL A 13 5.03 -0.66 7.86
CA VAL A 13 5.33 -2.04 7.43
C VAL A 13 4.34 -3.03 8.02
N GLY A 14 3.71 -3.83 7.16
CA GLY A 14 2.66 -4.78 7.52
C GLY A 14 3.09 -5.77 8.62
N LYS A 15 2.13 -6.49 9.18
CA LYS A 15 2.31 -7.42 10.31
C LYS A 15 3.47 -8.39 10.10
N GLU A 16 3.60 -8.95 8.91
CA GLU A 16 4.65 -9.90 8.55
C GLU A 16 6.04 -9.28 8.69
N ARG A 17 6.24 -8.08 8.17
CA ARG A 17 7.53 -7.39 8.23
C ARG A 17 7.87 -6.85 9.60
N ARG A 18 6.87 -6.46 10.41
CA ARG A 18 7.06 -6.20 11.84
C ARG A 18 7.53 -7.46 12.56
N GLY A 19 7.03 -8.64 12.17
CA GLY A 19 7.50 -9.94 12.63
C GLY A 19 8.97 -10.18 12.29
N LEU A 20 9.41 -9.86 11.06
CA LEU A 20 10.83 -9.98 10.66
C LEU A 20 11.73 -9.05 11.47
N LEU A 21 11.31 -7.81 11.75
CA LEU A 21 12.07 -6.88 12.60
C LEU A 21 12.14 -7.36 14.05
N ALA A 22 11.04 -7.88 14.59
CA ALA A 22 11.03 -8.46 15.93
C ALA A 22 11.95 -9.68 16.02
N ALA A 23 11.91 -10.57 15.03
CA ALA A 23 12.81 -11.72 14.94
C ALA A 23 14.28 -11.30 14.77
N ALA A 24 14.56 -10.23 14.01
CA ALA A 24 15.91 -9.69 13.90
C ALA A 24 16.43 -9.15 15.23
N ARG A 25 15.61 -8.40 15.98
CA ARG A 25 15.96 -7.92 17.33
C ARG A 25 16.25 -9.08 18.30
N LEU A 26 15.38 -10.09 18.30
CA LEU A 26 15.59 -11.28 19.12
C LEU A 26 16.91 -11.96 18.79
N ALA A 27 17.21 -12.15 17.49
CA ALA A 27 18.46 -12.76 17.05
C ALA A 27 19.70 -11.95 17.48
N VAL A 28 19.62 -10.61 17.53
CA VAL A 28 20.70 -9.75 18.07
C VAL A 28 20.89 -10.00 19.57
N GLU A 29 19.81 -10.07 20.34
CA GLU A 29 19.90 -10.31 21.79
C GLU A 29 20.43 -11.72 22.09
N GLU A 30 20.00 -12.72 21.35
CA GLU A 30 20.56 -14.09 21.44
C GLU A 30 22.06 -14.09 21.12
N ALA A 31 22.49 -13.40 20.06
CA ALA A 31 23.91 -13.28 19.72
C ALA A 31 24.73 -12.67 20.87
N ARG A 32 24.21 -11.63 21.53
CA ARG A 32 24.85 -11.01 22.71
C ARG A 32 24.94 -11.94 23.89
N VAL A 33 23.92 -12.78 24.13
CA VAL A 33 23.95 -13.79 25.21
C VAL A 33 25.04 -14.82 24.95
N TYR A 34 25.10 -15.40 23.76
CA TYR A 34 26.13 -16.37 23.37
C TYR A 34 27.53 -15.77 23.41
N GLN A 35 27.71 -14.53 22.98
CA GLN A 35 28.97 -13.81 23.02
C GLN A 35 29.48 -13.69 24.50
N ARG A 36 28.59 -13.30 25.43
CA ARG A 36 28.94 -13.21 26.85
C ARG A 36 29.25 -14.54 27.47
N ALA A 37 28.67 -15.63 26.97
CA ALA A 37 28.95 -17.00 27.40
C ALA A 37 30.23 -17.60 26.78
N GLY A 38 30.92 -16.87 25.89
CA GLY A 38 32.10 -17.36 25.18
C GLY A 38 31.81 -18.30 24.01
N ASP A 39 30.52 -18.52 23.67
CA ASP A 39 30.11 -19.33 22.52
C ASP A 39 30.06 -18.46 21.28
N TYR A 40 31.21 -18.15 20.72
CA TYR A 40 31.36 -17.30 19.54
C TYR A 40 30.76 -17.93 18.27
N ARG A 41 30.67 -19.25 18.20
CA ARG A 41 30.07 -19.94 17.05
C ARG A 41 28.55 -19.66 16.99
N SER A 42 27.85 -19.91 18.09
CA SER A 42 26.41 -19.62 18.18
C SER A 42 26.13 -18.14 18.07
N ALA A 43 26.94 -17.27 18.66
CA ALA A 43 26.83 -15.82 18.51
C ALA A 43 26.90 -15.39 17.05
N THR A 44 27.85 -15.93 16.28
CA THR A 44 28.01 -15.63 14.84
C THR A 44 26.79 -16.08 14.03
N VAL A 45 26.26 -17.26 14.27
CA VAL A 45 25.05 -17.77 13.58
C VAL A 45 23.85 -16.85 13.83
N ARG A 46 23.63 -16.41 15.07
CA ARG A 46 22.53 -15.49 15.41
C ARG A 46 22.72 -14.10 14.80
N ALA A 47 23.93 -13.57 14.81
CA ALA A 47 24.25 -12.30 14.16
C ALA A 47 24.01 -12.34 12.65
N LEU A 48 24.41 -13.42 11.98
CA LEU A 48 24.13 -13.61 10.54
C LEU A 48 22.63 -13.69 10.27
N ARG A 49 21.86 -14.38 11.11
CA ARG A 49 20.41 -14.44 11.00
C ARG A 49 19.76 -13.07 11.17
N ALA A 50 20.20 -12.27 12.13
CA ALA A 50 19.73 -10.89 12.30
C ALA A 50 20.01 -10.02 11.07
N LYS A 51 21.22 -10.15 10.50
CA LYS A 51 21.63 -9.46 9.26
C LYS A 51 20.72 -9.84 8.09
N GLU A 52 20.45 -11.12 7.88
CA GLU A 52 19.58 -11.62 6.84
C GLU A 52 18.14 -11.06 6.95
N LEU A 53 17.53 -11.16 8.14
CA LEU A 53 16.19 -10.65 8.40
C LEU A 53 16.10 -9.12 8.16
N THR A 54 17.10 -8.38 8.59
CA THR A 54 17.17 -6.93 8.38
C THR A 54 17.34 -6.60 6.89
N ALA A 55 18.13 -7.39 6.14
CA ALA A 55 18.30 -7.22 4.71
C ALA A 55 16.97 -7.39 3.95
N GLN A 56 16.18 -8.40 4.29
CA GLN A 56 14.85 -8.62 3.67
C GLN A 56 13.93 -7.42 3.85
N VAL A 57 13.88 -6.82 5.05
CA VAL A 57 13.07 -5.62 5.31
C VAL A 57 13.60 -4.42 4.54
N ARG A 58 14.92 -4.22 4.53
CA ARG A 58 15.57 -3.13 3.80
C ARG A 58 15.32 -3.22 2.30
N ASP A 59 15.46 -4.40 1.70
CA ASP A 59 15.35 -4.58 0.26
C ASP A 59 13.90 -4.34 -0.20
N HIS A 60 12.92 -4.78 0.59
CA HIS A 60 11.52 -4.42 0.35
C HIS A 60 11.27 -2.91 0.45
N ALA A 61 11.81 -2.28 1.49
CA ALA A 61 11.66 -0.84 1.67
C ALA A 61 12.35 -0.07 0.53
N ALA A 62 13.52 -0.52 0.07
CA ALA A 62 14.22 0.09 -1.06
C ALA A 62 13.41 0.00 -2.36
N THR A 63 12.78 -1.15 -2.63
CA THR A 63 11.89 -1.34 -3.79
C THR A 63 10.68 -0.41 -3.73
N ALA A 64 10.03 -0.32 -2.55
CA ALA A 64 8.91 0.60 -2.35
C ALA A 64 9.35 2.06 -2.58
N VAL A 65 10.43 2.51 -1.96
CA VAL A 65 10.96 3.87 -2.12
C VAL A 65 11.30 4.16 -3.57
N ALA A 66 11.97 3.24 -4.28
CA ALA A 66 12.32 3.42 -5.69
C ALA A 66 11.06 3.65 -6.56
N ARG A 67 10.00 2.87 -6.35
CA ARG A 67 8.74 2.99 -7.08
C ARG A 67 8.04 4.33 -6.82
N TYR A 68 8.00 4.77 -5.56
CA TYR A 68 7.41 6.06 -5.18
C TYR A 68 8.27 7.28 -5.57
N ALA A 69 9.55 7.06 -5.85
CA ALA A 69 10.48 8.07 -6.34
C ALA A 69 10.63 8.07 -7.88
N ASP A 70 9.96 7.14 -8.59
CA ASP A 70 10.00 7.09 -10.04
C ASP A 70 9.17 8.24 -10.66
N PRO A 71 9.81 9.16 -11.42
CA PRO A 71 9.14 10.35 -11.93
C PRO A 71 7.94 10.05 -12.84
N ASP A 72 8.02 9.00 -13.65
CA ASP A 72 6.96 8.63 -14.59
C ASP A 72 5.74 8.07 -13.84
N THR A 73 5.97 7.28 -12.81
CA THR A 73 4.92 6.75 -11.93
C THR A 73 4.22 7.87 -11.18
N VAL A 74 4.97 8.80 -10.58
CA VAL A 74 4.42 9.95 -9.86
C VAL A 74 3.64 10.89 -10.79
N ALA A 75 4.19 11.16 -11.98
CA ALA A 75 3.50 11.99 -12.98
C ALA A 75 2.17 11.34 -13.44
N ARG A 76 2.16 10.01 -13.59
CA ARG A 76 0.95 9.24 -13.91
C ARG A 76 -0.10 9.34 -12.81
N TRP A 77 0.27 9.15 -11.53
CA TRP A 77 -0.65 9.28 -10.40
C TRP A 77 -1.23 10.69 -10.28
N ARG A 78 -0.39 11.72 -10.43
CA ARG A 78 -0.83 13.12 -10.42
C ARG A 78 -1.87 13.39 -11.50
N ARG A 79 -1.59 12.98 -12.73
CA ARG A 79 -2.52 13.12 -13.85
C ARG A 79 -3.85 12.42 -13.60
N TRP A 80 -3.83 11.17 -13.12
CA TRP A 80 -5.05 10.42 -12.81
C TRP A 80 -5.90 11.10 -11.73
N LYS A 81 -5.26 11.60 -10.66
CA LYS A 81 -5.91 12.38 -9.62
C LYS A 81 -6.57 13.63 -10.20
N GLU A 82 -5.82 14.43 -10.96
CA GLU A 82 -6.30 15.68 -11.55
C GLU A 82 -7.47 15.45 -12.50
N GLU A 83 -7.39 14.43 -13.36
CA GLU A 83 -8.49 14.04 -14.26
C GLU A 83 -9.77 13.67 -13.49
N THR A 84 -9.64 12.96 -12.38
CA THR A 84 -10.76 12.55 -11.54
C THR A 84 -11.41 13.73 -10.82
N ILE A 85 -10.61 14.66 -10.30
CA ILE A 85 -11.10 15.89 -9.67
C ILE A 85 -11.77 16.78 -10.72
N ALA A 86 -11.14 16.94 -11.91
CA ALA A 86 -11.71 17.70 -13.02
C ALA A 86 -13.04 17.10 -13.51
N TRP A 87 -13.15 15.77 -13.56
CA TRP A 87 -14.41 15.10 -13.86
C TRP A 87 -15.49 15.44 -12.82
N SER A 88 -15.18 15.35 -11.53
CA SER A 88 -16.11 15.73 -10.45
C SER A 88 -16.60 17.17 -10.57
N LYS A 89 -15.69 18.10 -10.95
CA LYS A 89 -16.03 19.51 -11.18
C LYS A 89 -16.95 19.69 -12.37
N ARG A 90 -16.64 19.07 -13.50
CA ARG A 90 -17.38 19.20 -14.74
C ARG A 90 -18.78 18.61 -14.65
N GLU A 91 -18.89 17.41 -14.07
CA GLU A 91 -20.16 16.69 -13.94
C GLU A 91 -20.99 17.14 -12.72
N GLY A 92 -20.42 17.93 -11.82
CA GLY A 92 -21.07 18.35 -10.57
C GLY A 92 -21.33 17.21 -9.57
N ARG A 93 -20.67 16.06 -9.74
CA ARG A 93 -20.94 14.79 -9.03
C ARG A 93 -19.78 14.37 -8.14
N ALA A 94 -20.03 13.37 -7.29
CA ALA A 94 -19.03 12.76 -6.44
C ALA A 94 -17.95 12.00 -7.23
N ALA A 95 -16.71 12.07 -6.74
CA ALA A 95 -15.58 11.24 -7.16
C ALA A 95 -14.69 10.95 -5.95
N ILE A 96 -13.96 9.86 -5.98
CA ILE A 96 -13.08 9.42 -4.89
C ILE A 96 -11.64 9.39 -5.37
N VAL A 97 -10.72 9.86 -4.53
CA VAL A 97 -9.28 9.62 -4.68
C VAL A 97 -8.74 8.98 -3.39
N VAL A 98 -8.05 7.85 -3.56
CA VAL A 98 -7.37 7.12 -2.50
C VAL A 98 -5.87 7.37 -2.62
N PHE A 99 -5.24 7.80 -1.52
CA PHE A 99 -3.80 8.03 -1.39
C PHE A 99 -3.23 6.94 -0.47
N LYS A 100 -2.56 5.94 -1.06
CA LYS A 100 -2.10 4.77 -0.31
C LYS A 100 -1.06 5.14 0.74
N GLU A 101 -0.08 5.95 0.40
CA GLU A 101 0.99 6.36 1.30
C GLU A 101 0.46 7.16 2.50
N ALA A 102 -0.45 8.08 2.25
CA ALA A 102 -1.08 8.87 3.30
C ALA A 102 -2.11 8.08 4.13
N HIS A 103 -2.54 6.89 3.67
CA HIS A 103 -3.67 6.14 4.24
C HIS A 103 -4.95 6.98 4.35
N LEU A 104 -5.23 7.71 3.28
CA LEU A 104 -6.38 8.61 3.20
C LEU A 104 -7.23 8.32 1.94
N LEU A 105 -8.54 8.43 2.12
CA LEU A 105 -9.52 8.49 1.05
C LEU A 105 -10.17 9.88 1.09
N THR A 106 -10.13 10.61 -0.03
CA THR A 106 -10.81 11.91 -0.15
C THR A 106 -11.98 11.80 -1.11
N LEU A 107 -13.15 12.18 -0.63
CA LEU A 107 -14.35 12.36 -1.43
C LEU A 107 -14.37 13.79 -1.97
N TYR A 108 -14.46 13.92 -3.28
CA TYR A 108 -14.63 15.19 -3.98
C TYR A 108 -16.07 15.34 -4.46
N VAL A 109 -16.64 16.53 -4.34
CA VAL A 109 -17.93 16.90 -4.92
C VAL A 109 -17.78 18.25 -5.62
N ARG A 110 -18.17 18.33 -6.88
CA ARG A 110 -17.98 19.54 -7.71
C ARG A 110 -16.52 20.00 -7.78
N GLY A 111 -15.59 19.04 -7.71
CA GLY A 111 -14.15 19.31 -7.73
C GLY A 111 -13.55 19.82 -6.44
N ALA A 112 -14.33 19.99 -5.37
CA ALA A 112 -13.86 20.39 -4.05
C ALA A 112 -13.83 19.20 -3.08
N PRO A 113 -12.87 19.11 -2.14
CA PRO A 113 -12.89 18.12 -1.08
C PRO A 113 -14.16 18.27 -0.24
N ALA A 114 -14.87 17.16 -0.01
CA ALA A 114 -16.14 17.12 0.71
C ALA A 114 -16.10 16.14 1.90
N GLY A 115 -15.01 15.44 2.09
CA GLY A 115 -14.70 14.56 3.21
C GLY A 115 -13.36 13.89 3.00
N THR A 116 -12.62 13.64 4.09
CA THR A 116 -11.37 12.90 4.08
C THR A 116 -11.40 11.89 5.22
N TYR A 117 -11.12 10.63 4.90
CA TYR A 117 -11.32 9.49 5.77
C TYR A 117 -10.04 8.70 5.89
N ALA A 118 -9.69 8.29 7.12
CA ALA A 118 -8.58 7.37 7.35
C ALA A 118 -8.97 5.97 6.86
N ILE A 119 -8.01 5.28 6.23
CA ILE A 119 -8.23 3.96 5.64
C ILE A 119 -7.23 2.93 6.13
N ASP A 120 -7.65 1.67 6.11
CA ASP A 120 -6.78 0.51 6.15
C ASP A 120 -6.71 -0.11 4.74
N LEU A 121 -5.55 -0.63 4.36
CA LEU A 121 -5.28 -1.14 3.01
C LEU A 121 -4.93 -2.62 3.01
N GLY A 122 -4.56 -3.14 1.85
CA GLY A 122 -3.93 -4.44 1.70
C GLY A 122 -2.62 -4.51 2.49
N PHE A 123 -2.32 -5.69 3.08
CA PHE A 123 -1.13 -5.85 3.93
C PHE A 123 0.20 -5.58 3.18
N ASN A 124 0.17 -5.57 1.85
CA ASN A 124 1.28 -5.20 0.97
C ASN A 124 1.00 -3.88 0.24
N TRP A 125 0.52 -2.86 0.97
CA TRP A 125 0.02 -1.61 0.41
C TRP A 125 1.05 -0.83 -0.43
N THR A 126 2.35 -1.01 -0.19
CA THR A 126 3.41 -0.33 -0.93
C THR A 126 3.55 -0.81 -2.37
N ALA A 127 3.04 -1.99 -2.69
CA ALA A 127 3.02 -2.55 -4.04
C ALA A 127 1.73 -2.19 -4.78
N ASP A 128 1.79 -2.21 -6.11
CA ASP A 128 0.60 -2.28 -6.94
C ASP A 128 0.08 -3.71 -7.02
N LYS A 129 -1.23 -3.88 -7.16
CA LYS A 129 -1.83 -5.19 -7.26
C LYS A 129 -1.61 -5.78 -8.64
N LEU A 130 -0.97 -6.94 -8.67
CA LEU A 130 -0.69 -7.65 -9.91
C LEU A 130 -1.44 -8.98 -10.02
N HIS A 131 -1.67 -9.67 -8.89
CA HIS A 131 -2.35 -10.97 -8.89
C HIS A 131 -3.12 -11.24 -7.59
N GLU A 132 -3.95 -12.27 -7.61
CA GLU A 132 -4.65 -12.76 -6.42
C GLU A 132 -3.65 -13.23 -5.36
N GLY A 133 -3.87 -12.83 -4.12
CA GLY A 133 -3.03 -13.25 -2.98
C GLY A 133 -1.77 -12.40 -2.75
N ASP A 134 -1.46 -11.40 -3.59
CA ASP A 134 -0.31 -10.49 -3.40
C ASP A 134 -0.48 -9.51 -2.23
N GLY A 135 -1.69 -9.41 -1.69
CA GLY A 135 -2.01 -8.52 -0.58
C GLY A 135 -1.94 -7.03 -0.89
N ALA A 136 -1.79 -6.67 -2.16
CA ALA A 136 -1.70 -5.29 -2.59
C ALA A 136 -3.07 -4.70 -2.91
N THR A 137 -3.27 -3.41 -2.60
CA THR A 137 -4.37 -2.60 -3.10
C THR A 137 -3.99 -2.06 -4.47
N PRO A 138 -4.84 -2.25 -5.50
CA PRO A 138 -4.52 -1.83 -6.85
C PRO A 138 -4.42 -0.32 -6.99
N GLU A 139 -3.60 0.13 -7.92
CA GLU A 139 -3.49 1.52 -8.34
C GLU A 139 -4.04 1.68 -9.75
N GLY A 140 -4.91 2.65 -9.92
CA GLY A 140 -5.57 2.83 -11.20
C GLY A 140 -6.79 3.74 -11.12
N ARG A 141 -7.54 3.75 -12.22
CA ARG A 141 -8.80 4.49 -12.36
C ARG A 141 -9.94 3.50 -12.49
N TYR A 142 -10.76 3.47 -11.47
CA TYR A 142 -11.87 2.54 -11.31
C TYR A 142 -13.21 3.27 -11.31
N ARG A 143 -14.29 2.48 -11.29
CA ARG A 143 -15.65 2.96 -11.06
C ARG A 143 -16.36 2.04 -10.08
N VAL A 144 -17.24 2.61 -9.29
CA VAL A 144 -18.18 1.81 -8.49
C VAL A 144 -19.15 1.11 -9.43
N VAL A 145 -19.22 -0.22 -9.38
CA VAL A 145 -20.11 -1.05 -10.21
C VAL A 145 -21.28 -1.62 -9.41
N ALA A 146 -21.14 -1.75 -8.10
CA ALA A 146 -22.23 -2.17 -7.24
C ALA A 146 -22.11 -1.51 -5.86
N ARG A 147 -23.27 -1.36 -5.20
CA ARG A 147 -23.39 -0.92 -3.81
C ARG A 147 -24.04 -2.03 -3.01
N MET A 148 -23.40 -2.46 -1.95
CA MET A 148 -23.89 -3.54 -1.10
C MET A 148 -24.15 -3.00 0.30
N GLY A 149 -25.41 -3.06 0.72
CA GLY A 149 -25.82 -2.72 2.07
C GLY A 149 -25.45 -3.81 3.08
N ARG A 150 -25.85 -3.64 4.34
CA ARG A 150 -25.52 -4.54 5.48
C ARG A 150 -25.87 -6.01 5.26
N THR A 151 -26.89 -6.29 4.49
CA THR A 151 -27.35 -7.68 4.20
C THR A 151 -26.72 -8.27 2.95
N GLY A 152 -26.06 -7.45 2.11
CA GLY A 152 -25.48 -7.85 0.83
C GLY A 152 -23.97 -7.97 0.83
N SER A 153 -23.30 -7.56 1.91
CA SER A 153 -21.85 -7.61 2.07
C SER A 153 -21.48 -8.46 3.28
N ILE A 154 -20.35 -9.14 3.21
CA ILE A 154 -19.72 -9.77 4.38
C ILE A 154 -19.11 -8.72 5.34
N TYR A 155 -18.97 -7.48 4.86
CA TYR A 155 -18.57 -6.32 5.63
C TYR A 155 -19.80 -5.49 6.02
N TYR A 156 -19.60 -4.38 6.75
CA TYR A 156 -20.68 -3.50 7.18
C TYR A 156 -21.53 -2.96 6.01
N LYS A 157 -20.88 -2.36 5.01
CA LYS A 157 -21.39 -1.91 3.70
C LYS A 157 -20.21 -1.93 2.74
N ALA A 158 -20.46 -2.00 1.43
CA ALA A 158 -19.39 -2.00 0.45
C ALA A 158 -19.78 -1.32 -0.86
N LEU A 159 -18.75 -0.75 -1.52
CA LEU A 159 -18.77 -0.23 -2.88
C LEU A 159 -17.82 -1.09 -3.71
N LEU A 160 -18.35 -1.94 -4.58
CA LEU A 160 -17.57 -2.80 -5.45
C LEU A 160 -16.99 -1.99 -6.60
N LEU A 161 -15.70 -2.14 -6.86
CA LEU A 161 -15.00 -1.52 -7.98
C LEU A 161 -14.93 -2.46 -9.19
N ASP A 162 -14.78 -1.88 -10.39
CA ASP A 162 -14.60 -2.61 -11.66
C ASP A 162 -13.20 -3.22 -11.84
N TYR A 163 -12.50 -3.50 -10.74
CA TYR A 163 -11.27 -4.27 -10.76
C TYR A 163 -11.56 -5.77 -10.99
N PRO A 164 -10.83 -6.48 -11.89
CA PRO A 164 -9.83 -5.95 -12.81
C PRO A 164 -10.47 -5.33 -14.06
N ASN A 165 -10.08 -4.11 -14.39
CA ASN A 165 -10.48 -3.44 -15.62
C ASN A 165 -9.56 -3.81 -16.82
N ALA A 166 -9.63 -3.10 -17.92
CA ALA A 166 -8.84 -3.39 -19.12
C ALA A 166 -7.33 -3.15 -18.89
N ASP A 167 -6.97 -2.10 -18.14
CA ASP A 167 -5.58 -1.75 -17.85
C ASP A 167 -4.93 -2.81 -16.94
N ASP A 168 -5.63 -3.25 -15.88
CA ASP A 168 -5.17 -4.33 -14.99
C ASP A 168 -4.95 -5.64 -15.73
N ARG A 169 -5.88 -5.98 -16.65
CA ARG A 169 -5.75 -7.21 -17.47
C ARG A 169 -4.56 -7.14 -18.43
N ALA A 170 -4.30 -5.97 -19.01
CA ALA A 170 -3.16 -5.76 -19.90
C ALA A 170 -1.84 -5.87 -19.12
N GLU A 171 -1.78 -5.31 -17.91
CA GLU A 171 -0.61 -5.41 -17.04
C GLU A 171 -0.35 -6.84 -16.57
N PHE A 172 -1.39 -7.53 -16.10
CA PHE A 172 -1.30 -8.95 -15.74
C PHE A 172 -0.79 -9.81 -16.90
N ALA A 173 -1.34 -9.59 -18.13
CA ALA A 173 -0.93 -10.34 -19.31
C ALA A 173 0.54 -10.04 -19.68
N ARG A 174 1.00 -8.79 -19.51
CA ARG A 174 2.40 -8.41 -19.71
C ARG A 174 3.33 -9.12 -18.72
N ALA A 175 3.02 -9.04 -17.43
CA ALA A 175 3.79 -9.68 -16.37
C ALA A 175 3.87 -11.20 -16.55
N ARG A 176 2.77 -11.82 -17.00
CA ARG A 176 2.72 -13.24 -17.30
C ARG A 176 3.63 -13.62 -18.48
N ARG A 177 3.66 -12.80 -19.55
CA ARG A 177 4.57 -13.03 -20.70
C ARG A 177 6.03 -12.87 -20.32
N ASN A 178 6.34 -11.95 -19.43
CA ASN A 178 7.71 -11.69 -18.95
C ASN A 178 8.20 -12.75 -17.95
N GLY A 179 7.33 -13.63 -17.44
CA GLY A 179 7.68 -14.58 -16.39
C GLY A 179 7.74 -13.99 -14.98
N ASP A 180 7.20 -12.78 -14.78
CA ASP A 180 7.19 -12.09 -13.48
C ASP A 180 6.16 -12.66 -12.50
N LEU A 181 5.31 -13.59 -12.97
CA LEU A 181 4.24 -14.21 -12.19
C LEU A 181 4.40 -15.72 -12.08
N PRO A 182 3.97 -16.32 -10.95
CA PRO A 182 3.82 -17.77 -10.85
C PRO A 182 2.93 -18.34 -11.99
N ALA A 183 3.24 -19.51 -12.50
CA ALA A 183 2.50 -20.12 -13.60
C ALA A 183 0.98 -20.27 -13.31
N ALA A 184 0.63 -20.54 -12.05
CA ALA A 184 -0.75 -20.69 -11.59
C ALA A 184 -1.41 -19.35 -11.15
N ALA A 185 -0.74 -18.21 -11.31
CA ALA A 185 -1.27 -16.93 -10.88
C ALA A 185 -2.59 -16.59 -11.59
N ARG A 186 -3.55 -16.07 -10.83
CA ARG A 186 -4.82 -15.51 -11.31
C ARG A 186 -4.85 -14.03 -10.99
N ILE A 187 -5.51 -13.23 -11.82
CA ILE A 187 -5.59 -11.79 -11.61
C ILE A 187 -6.38 -11.42 -10.35
N GLY A 188 -7.36 -12.25 -9.97
CA GLY A 188 -8.26 -11.99 -8.85
C GLY A 188 -9.41 -11.04 -9.21
N GLY A 189 -10.06 -10.49 -8.16
CA GLY A 189 -11.23 -9.61 -8.29
C GLY A 189 -11.74 -9.15 -6.94
N LEU A 190 -12.99 -8.65 -6.91
CA LEU A 190 -13.71 -8.27 -5.69
C LEU A 190 -12.96 -7.23 -4.84
N ILE A 191 -12.42 -6.20 -5.49
CA ILE A 191 -11.85 -5.05 -4.77
C ILE A 191 -12.99 -4.10 -4.41
N GLU A 192 -13.08 -3.79 -3.12
CA GLU A 192 -14.15 -2.99 -2.54
C GLU A 192 -13.60 -1.83 -1.70
N ILE A 193 -14.38 -0.75 -1.60
CA ILE A 193 -14.31 0.19 -0.49
C ILE A 193 -15.38 -0.25 0.50
N HIS A 194 -15.02 -0.63 1.74
CA HIS A 194 -15.96 -1.24 2.68
C HIS A 194 -15.76 -0.79 4.13
N GLY A 195 -16.78 -0.97 4.95
CA GLY A 195 -16.70 -0.73 6.38
C GLY A 195 -15.91 -1.80 7.13
N GLY A 196 -15.76 -1.62 8.44
CA GLY A 196 -14.99 -2.52 9.31
C GLY A 196 -13.51 -2.18 9.42
N GLY A 197 -13.08 -1.07 8.81
CA GLY A 197 -11.78 -0.45 8.97
C GLY A 197 -11.67 0.45 10.21
N GLY A 198 -10.71 1.37 10.18
CA GLY A 198 -10.37 2.24 11.32
C GLY A 198 -9.49 1.53 12.35
N ARG A 199 -8.82 0.46 11.94
CA ARG A 199 -7.96 -0.36 12.82
C ARG A 199 -6.53 0.19 12.90
N ASN A 200 -6.21 1.19 12.07
CA ASN A 200 -4.85 1.70 11.88
C ASN A 200 -3.84 0.58 11.58
N GLN A 201 -4.27 -0.39 10.80
CA GLN A 201 -3.51 -1.58 10.45
C GLN A 201 -3.90 -2.05 9.04
N ASP A 202 -2.92 -2.32 8.16
CA ASP A 202 -3.15 -2.89 6.84
C ASP A 202 -3.41 -4.40 6.98
N TRP A 203 -4.62 -4.81 6.73
CA TRP A 203 -5.09 -6.17 7.02
C TRP A 203 -5.88 -6.80 5.87
N THR A 204 -6.30 -6.00 4.89
CA THR A 204 -7.08 -6.52 3.78
C THR A 204 -6.19 -7.27 2.76
N THR A 205 -6.81 -7.99 1.84
CA THR A 205 -6.09 -8.65 0.74
C THR A 205 -6.09 -7.81 -0.54
N GLY A 206 -6.44 -6.50 -0.41
CA GLY A 206 -6.44 -5.53 -1.50
C GLY A 206 -7.57 -4.50 -1.45
N CYS A 207 -8.58 -4.70 -0.62
CA CYS A 207 -9.67 -3.74 -0.43
C CYS A 207 -9.20 -2.48 0.33
N VAL A 208 -10.00 -1.44 0.25
CA VAL A 208 -9.87 -0.19 1.02
C VAL A 208 -10.92 -0.24 2.13
N ALA A 209 -10.50 -0.33 3.40
CA ALA A 209 -11.43 -0.37 4.52
C ALA A 209 -11.46 0.96 5.25
N VAL A 210 -12.66 1.47 5.54
CA VAL A 210 -12.93 2.69 6.33
C VAL A 210 -13.69 2.35 7.60
N ALA A 211 -13.72 3.24 8.58
CA ALA A 211 -14.58 3.07 9.75
C ALA A 211 -16.06 3.02 9.32
N ASN A 212 -16.91 2.35 10.11
CA ASN A 212 -18.32 2.17 9.74
C ASN A 212 -19.07 3.49 9.57
N GLY A 213 -18.81 4.49 10.43
CA GLY A 213 -19.42 5.81 10.31
C GLY A 213 -19.02 6.53 9.02
N ASP A 214 -17.73 6.45 8.65
CA ASP A 214 -17.20 7.00 7.39
C ASP A 214 -17.82 6.30 6.19
N MET A 215 -18.02 4.97 6.31
CA MET A 215 -18.68 4.19 5.27
C MET A 215 -20.15 4.59 5.07
N ASP A 216 -20.85 4.99 6.13
CA ASP A 216 -22.21 5.51 6.03
C ASP A 216 -22.26 6.80 5.20
N GLU A 217 -21.36 7.75 5.49
CA GLU A 217 -21.27 9.00 4.70
C GLU A 217 -20.91 8.74 3.24
N LEU A 218 -19.94 7.87 2.98
CA LEU A 218 -19.55 7.51 1.61
C LEU A 218 -20.71 6.84 0.88
N PHE A 219 -21.41 5.92 1.55
CA PHE A 219 -22.51 5.16 0.95
C PHE A 219 -23.66 6.06 0.54
N ASP A 220 -23.96 7.10 1.31
CA ASP A 220 -25.06 8.03 1.02
C ASP A 220 -24.73 8.98 -0.16
N ARG A 221 -23.45 9.26 -0.40
CA ARG A 221 -23.00 10.25 -1.39
C ARG A 221 -22.45 9.64 -2.68
N VAL A 222 -22.12 8.34 -2.68
CA VAL A 222 -21.44 7.62 -3.77
C VAL A 222 -22.38 6.63 -4.43
N GLY A 223 -22.65 6.82 -5.70
CA GLY A 223 -23.50 5.94 -6.52
C GLY A 223 -22.72 5.04 -7.46
N VAL A 224 -23.42 4.10 -8.10
CA VAL A 224 -22.87 3.33 -9.23
C VAL A 224 -22.43 4.29 -10.34
N GLY A 225 -21.27 4.03 -10.97
CA GLY A 225 -20.64 4.87 -11.95
C GLY A 225 -19.72 5.96 -11.38
N THR A 226 -19.69 6.16 -10.04
CA THR A 226 -18.76 7.12 -9.41
C THR A 226 -17.32 6.73 -9.70
N PRO A 227 -16.48 7.64 -10.24
CA PRO A 227 -15.06 7.40 -10.44
C PRO A 227 -14.33 7.25 -9.11
N VAL A 228 -13.42 6.28 -9.07
CA VAL A 228 -12.52 6.02 -7.96
C VAL A 228 -11.11 5.91 -8.51
N THR A 229 -10.22 6.79 -8.09
CA THR A 229 -8.81 6.74 -8.46
C THR A 229 -7.99 6.36 -7.24
N ILE A 230 -7.15 5.33 -7.38
CA ILE A 230 -6.24 4.88 -6.34
C ILE A 230 -4.82 5.16 -6.80
N VAL A 231 -4.08 5.93 -6.02
CA VAL A 231 -2.69 6.33 -6.31
C VAL A 231 -1.76 5.99 -5.15
N GLY A 232 -0.48 5.81 -5.46
CA GLY A 232 0.52 5.53 -4.44
C GLY A 232 0.71 6.71 -3.50
N SER A 233 1.04 7.89 -4.03
CA SER A 233 1.28 9.10 -3.24
C SER A 233 0.88 10.36 -4.01
N ASP A 234 0.60 11.42 -3.28
CA ASP A 234 0.42 12.80 -3.78
C ASP A 234 1.63 13.69 -3.44
N ASP A 235 2.37 13.33 -2.40
CA ASP A 235 3.52 14.09 -1.91
C ASP A 235 4.84 13.42 -2.33
N TYR A 236 5.34 13.87 -3.48
CA TYR A 236 6.65 13.48 -3.99
C TYR A 236 7.80 13.98 -3.09
N GLY A 237 7.64 15.12 -2.40
CA GLY A 237 8.71 15.79 -1.65
C GLY A 237 9.26 14.93 -0.52
N ALA A 238 8.41 14.44 0.36
CA ALA A 238 8.80 13.67 1.54
C ALA A 238 9.50 12.34 1.21
N ILE A 239 9.07 11.67 0.13
CA ILE A 239 9.66 10.39 -0.29
C ILE A 239 10.98 10.62 -1.05
N ALA A 240 11.05 11.67 -1.88
CA ALA A 240 12.28 12.03 -2.59
C ALA A 240 13.39 12.49 -1.64
N GLU A 241 13.08 13.25 -0.60
CA GLU A 241 14.03 13.62 0.46
C GLU A 241 14.58 12.38 1.14
N PHE A 242 13.71 11.45 1.54
CA PHE A 242 14.12 10.19 2.15
C PHE A 242 14.99 9.35 1.21
N ALA A 243 14.63 9.21 -0.06
CA ALA A 243 15.42 8.47 -1.06
C ALA A 243 16.80 9.12 -1.29
N THR A 244 16.89 10.45 -1.18
CA THR A 244 18.14 11.19 -1.32
C THR A 244 19.04 11.02 -0.08
N GLU A 245 18.48 11.08 1.12
CA GLU A 245 19.19 10.81 2.37
C GLU A 245 19.80 9.40 2.38
N GLN A 246 19.05 8.39 1.91
CA GLN A 246 19.54 7.02 1.83
C GLN A 246 20.68 6.84 0.81
N ARG A 247 20.60 7.50 -0.34
CA ARG A 247 21.70 7.50 -1.33
C ARG A 247 22.97 8.16 -0.79
N THR A 248 22.83 9.27 -0.11
CA THR A 248 23.95 10.00 0.51
C THR A 248 24.58 9.17 1.64
N ALA A 249 23.76 8.55 2.49
CA ALA A 249 24.23 7.67 3.55
C ALA A 249 24.93 6.40 3.03
N ALA A 250 24.50 5.87 1.88
CA ALA A 250 25.15 4.74 1.23
C ALA A 250 26.48 5.13 0.56
N ALA A 251 26.54 6.30 -0.05
CA ALA A 251 27.76 6.83 -0.69
C ALA A 251 28.85 7.20 0.32
N GLY A 252 28.48 7.70 1.50
CA GLY A 252 29.40 8.03 2.59
C GLY A 252 29.98 6.82 3.35
N ARG A 253 29.56 5.60 3.04
CA ARG A 253 30.03 4.34 3.66
C ARG A 253 30.97 3.51 2.77
N ARG A 254 31.51 4.06 1.69
CA ARG A 254 32.58 3.40 0.95
C ARG A 254 33.90 3.58 1.73
N PRO A 255 34.61 2.49 2.06
CA PRO A 255 35.88 2.52 2.80
C PRO A 255 36.99 3.17 1.98
#